data_28aed5385ba5d71857dc8fbf53e273ad
#
_entry.id   28aed5385ba5d71857dc8fbf53e273ad
#
_cell.length_a   1.000
_cell.length_b   1.000
_cell.length_c   1.000
_cell.angle_alpha   90.00
_cell.angle_beta   90.00
_cell.angle_gamma   90.00
#
_symmetry.space_group_name_H-M   'P 1'
#
loop_
_entity.id
_entity.type
_entity.pdbx_description
1 polymer ?
#
loop_
_entity_poly.entity_id
_entity_poly.type
_entity_poly.pdbx_seq_one_letter_code
_entity_poly.pdbx_strand_id
1 'polypeptide(L)'
;MKKKANARTVAKYIFLAATIVICVGLCVGSLLPGETSAATSDNFGGAVEGVLDDIGVSTGDVMDGTGFTDWQLFVRKLFGHFGAFMFLGAVASVTFMLFSKDSTRSRLAAFGMAAVFGFSFACLTELLQTDLFTTGRGASFDDVITDCRGYFITCLLFFAVWFAAIILKHVAAKRRYGALLSSAAADEYERDPSAQDKA
;
A
#
# COMPACT_ATOMS: atom_id res chain seq x y z
N MET A 1 3.56 -19.17 33.74
CA MET A 1 3.66 -19.56 32.30
C MET A 1 3.54 -18.29 31.43
N LYS A 2 4.64 -17.84 30.79
CA LYS A 2 4.58 -16.74 29.80
C LYS A 2 3.88 -17.24 28.52
N LYS A 3 2.66 -16.77 28.22
CA LYS A 3 2.03 -17.04 26.92
C LYS A 3 2.97 -16.50 25.81
N LYS A 4 3.49 -17.38 24.96
CA LYS A 4 4.20 -16.94 23.73
C LYS A 4 3.23 -16.04 22.95
N ALA A 5 3.61 -14.78 22.73
CA ALA A 5 2.83 -13.89 21.91
C ALA A 5 2.66 -14.53 20.52
N ASN A 6 1.42 -14.60 20.02
CA ASN A 6 1.16 -15.13 18.69
C ASN A 6 1.83 -14.20 17.66
N ALA A 7 2.58 -14.74 16.71
CA ALA A 7 3.27 -13.99 15.66
C ALA A 7 2.35 -12.94 14.96
N ARG A 8 1.08 -13.29 14.74
CA ARG A 8 0.08 -12.36 14.21
C ARG A 8 -0.16 -11.15 15.13
N THR A 9 -0.17 -11.37 16.45
CA THR A 9 -0.35 -10.28 17.43
C THR A 9 0.85 -9.35 17.44
N VAL A 10 2.06 -9.88 17.38
CA VAL A 10 3.29 -9.09 17.29
C VAL A 10 3.30 -8.26 16.01
N ALA A 11 3.00 -8.88 14.86
CA ALA A 11 2.91 -8.20 13.58
C ALA A 11 1.91 -7.03 13.60
N LYS A 12 0.72 -7.21 14.20
CA LYS A 12 -0.29 -6.14 14.35
C LYS A 12 0.31 -4.87 14.96
N TYR A 13 1.00 -5.03 16.08
CA TYR A 13 1.53 -3.88 16.80
C TYR A 13 2.75 -3.27 16.13
N ILE A 14 3.58 -4.08 15.45
CA ILE A 14 4.71 -3.57 14.65
C ILE A 14 4.18 -2.69 13.51
N PHE A 15 3.23 -3.19 12.72
CA PHE A 15 2.67 -2.44 11.60
C PHE A 15 1.86 -1.23 12.05
N LEU A 16 1.14 -1.32 13.16
CA LEU A 16 0.46 -0.17 13.76
C LEU A 16 1.47 0.91 14.18
N ALA A 17 2.54 0.53 14.88
CA ALA A 17 3.58 1.46 15.28
C ALA A 17 4.27 2.10 14.06
N ALA A 18 4.57 1.31 13.03
CA ALA A 18 5.13 1.82 11.78
C ALA A 18 4.17 2.83 11.11
N THR A 19 2.87 2.52 11.03
CA THR A 19 1.86 3.45 10.48
C THR A 19 1.87 4.77 11.27
N ILE A 20 1.84 4.70 12.60
CA ILE A 20 1.86 5.89 13.45
C ILE A 20 3.13 6.72 13.23
N VAL A 21 4.31 6.07 13.18
CA VAL A 21 5.60 6.75 12.96
C VAL A 21 5.61 7.47 11.61
N ILE A 22 5.13 6.82 10.55
CA ILE A 22 5.03 7.43 9.22
C ILE A 22 4.06 8.63 9.25
N CYS A 23 2.88 8.47 9.86
CA CYS A 23 1.92 9.58 9.99
C CYS A 23 2.51 10.77 10.74
N VAL A 24 3.18 10.53 11.86
CA VAL A 24 3.85 11.60 12.64
C VAL A 24 4.94 12.24 11.79
N GLY A 25 5.77 11.46 11.09
CA GLY A 25 6.81 11.99 10.20
C GLY A 25 6.25 12.88 9.10
N LEU A 26 5.15 12.46 8.45
CA LEU A 26 4.47 13.25 7.42
C LEU A 26 3.85 14.54 7.99
N CYS A 27 3.21 14.48 9.16
CA CYS A 27 2.69 15.67 9.83
C CYS A 27 3.81 16.64 10.19
N VAL A 28 4.93 16.15 10.76
CA VAL A 28 6.09 16.98 11.07
C VAL A 28 6.66 17.61 9.79
N GLY A 29 6.83 16.82 8.72
CA GLY A 29 7.29 17.31 7.43
C GLY A 29 6.36 18.37 6.83
N SER A 30 5.04 18.22 7.01
CA SER A 30 4.05 19.21 6.56
C SER A 30 4.10 20.52 7.34
N LEU A 31 4.51 20.48 8.61
CA LEU A 31 4.64 21.65 9.48
C LEU A 31 6.00 22.37 9.35
N LEU A 32 6.94 21.83 8.56
CA LEU A 32 8.22 22.54 8.34
C LEU A 32 7.99 23.79 7.51
N PRO A 33 8.68 24.91 7.86
CA PRO A 33 8.64 26.14 7.05
C PRO A 33 9.04 25.88 5.60
N GLY A 34 8.48 26.67 4.67
CA GLY A 34 8.73 26.52 3.23
C GLY A 34 10.21 26.50 2.87
N GLU A 35 11.00 27.37 3.44
CA GLU A 35 12.47 27.43 3.23
C GLU A 35 13.19 26.14 3.64
N THR A 36 12.83 25.59 4.82
CA THR A 36 13.42 24.32 5.31
C THR A 36 13.01 23.15 4.44
N SER A 37 11.76 23.13 3.99
CA SER A 37 11.24 22.10 3.08
C SER A 37 11.93 22.18 1.72
N ALA A 38 12.13 23.38 1.17
CA ALA A 38 12.86 23.60 -0.08
C ALA A 38 14.30 23.10 0.03
N ALA A 39 15.04 23.56 1.05
CA ALA A 39 16.43 23.14 1.30
C ALA A 39 16.56 21.61 1.44
N THR A 40 15.58 20.95 2.06
CA THR A 40 15.57 19.48 2.18
C THR A 40 15.37 18.84 0.80
N SER A 41 14.46 19.38 -0.02
CA SER A 41 14.20 18.88 -1.38
C SER A 41 15.41 19.11 -2.29
N ASP A 42 16.09 20.24 -2.17
CA ASP A 42 17.29 20.58 -2.94
C ASP A 42 18.45 19.64 -2.62
N ASN A 43 18.70 19.38 -1.34
CA ASN A 43 19.73 18.42 -0.92
C ASN A 43 19.42 17.00 -1.39
N PHE A 44 18.18 16.55 -1.27
CA PHE A 44 17.78 15.23 -1.72
C PHE A 44 17.80 15.14 -3.26
N GLY A 45 17.29 16.15 -3.95
CA GLY A 45 17.29 16.25 -5.40
C GLY A 45 18.71 16.23 -5.99
N GLY A 46 19.64 16.96 -5.37
CA GLY A 46 21.06 16.95 -5.76
C GLY A 46 21.71 15.58 -5.53
N ALA A 47 21.36 14.87 -4.44
CA ALA A 47 21.86 13.52 -4.22
C ALA A 47 21.33 12.53 -5.27
N VAL A 48 20.06 12.63 -5.66
CA VAL A 48 19.47 11.80 -6.73
C VAL A 48 20.11 12.13 -8.07
N GLU A 49 20.29 13.41 -8.39
CA GLU A 49 20.98 13.87 -9.60
C GLU A 49 22.40 13.30 -9.70
N GLY A 50 23.17 13.35 -8.61
CA GLY A 50 24.51 12.76 -8.58
C GLY A 50 24.52 11.26 -8.88
N VAL A 51 23.54 10.50 -8.37
CA VAL A 51 23.40 9.08 -8.69
C VAL A 51 23.02 8.86 -10.16
N LEU A 52 22.17 9.70 -10.72
CA LEU A 52 21.78 9.62 -12.13
C LEU A 52 22.98 9.93 -13.05
N ASP A 53 23.77 10.95 -12.73
CA ASP A 53 24.99 11.31 -13.47
C ASP A 53 26.01 10.16 -13.45
N ASP A 54 26.18 9.50 -12.30
CA ASP A 54 27.09 8.34 -12.15
C ASP A 54 26.71 7.16 -13.08
N ILE A 55 25.41 7.01 -13.37
CA ILE A 55 24.92 5.98 -14.30
C ILE A 55 24.69 6.48 -15.73
N GLY A 56 25.04 7.75 -16.02
CA GLY A 56 24.96 8.36 -17.35
C GLY A 56 23.55 8.74 -17.79
N VAL A 57 22.63 9.00 -16.85
CA VAL A 57 21.23 9.43 -17.11
C VAL A 57 21.09 10.90 -16.74
N SER A 58 20.66 11.75 -17.67
CA SER A 58 20.42 13.16 -17.37
C SER A 58 19.07 13.37 -16.67
N THR A 59 18.96 14.40 -15.81
CA THR A 59 17.68 14.80 -15.20
C THR A 59 16.65 15.21 -16.25
N GLY A 60 17.11 15.76 -17.40
CA GLY A 60 16.25 16.09 -18.53
C GLY A 60 15.58 14.84 -19.13
N ASP A 61 16.33 13.76 -19.30
CA ASP A 61 15.80 12.48 -19.82
C ASP A 61 14.74 11.88 -18.88
N VAL A 62 14.96 12.00 -17.56
CA VAL A 62 14.00 11.51 -16.56
C VAL A 62 12.70 12.34 -16.55
N MET A 63 12.80 13.66 -16.77
CA MET A 63 11.65 14.56 -16.79
C MET A 63 10.91 14.58 -18.11
N ASP A 64 11.51 14.08 -19.18
CA ASP A 64 10.91 14.12 -20.52
C ASP A 64 9.51 13.45 -20.52
N GLY A 65 8.54 14.12 -21.08
CA GLY A 65 7.14 13.67 -21.11
C GLY A 65 6.38 13.75 -19.79
N THR A 66 7.02 14.16 -18.67
CA THR A 66 6.34 14.30 -17.37
C THR A 66 5.57 15.61 -17.23
N GLY A 67 5.90 16.64 -18.02
CA GLY A 67 5.35 17.99 -17.91
C GLY A 67 6.03 18.87 -16.84
N PHE A 68 7.05 18.37 -16.14
CA PHE A 68 7.85 19.16 -15.21
C PHE A 68 9.02 19.83 -15.93
N THR A 69 9.29 21.08 -15.56
CA THR A 69 10.44 21.87 -16.05
C THR A 69 11.47 22.15 -14.95
N ASP A 70 11.13 21.81 -13.70
CA ASP A 70 11.95 22.03 -12.52
C ASP A 70 12.21 20.68 -11.84
N TRP A 71 13.47 20.29 -11.78
CA TRP A 71 13.95 19.03 -11.19
C TRP A 71 13.59 18.92 -9.69
N GLN A 72 13.77 20.00 -8.94
CA GLN A 72 13.51 19.99 -7.50
C GLN A 72 12.02 19.82 -7.21
N LEU A 73 11.17 20.49 -7.99
CA LEU A 73 9.73 20.32 -7.90
C LEU A 73 9.29 18.89 -8.25
N PHE A 74 9.88 18.32 -9.31
CA PHE A 74 9.64 16.93 -9.71
C PHE A 74 10.00 15.95 -8.59
N VAL A 75 11.22 16.06 -8.04
CA VAL A 75 11.69 15.21 -6.94
C VAL A 75 10.80 15.34 -5.70
N ARG A 76 10.42 16.56 -5.33
CA ARG A 76 9.52 16.81 -4.20
C ARG A 76 8.16 16.14 -4.41
N LYS A 77 7.57 16.27 -5.59
CA LYS A 77 6.27 15.65 -5.89
C LYS A 77 6.38 14.13 -5.97
N LEU A 78 7.44 13.60 -6.57
CA LEU A 78 7.61 12.16 -6.73
C LEU A 78 7.91 11.46 -5.40
N PHE A 79 8.84 11.97 -4.61
CA PHE A 79 9.29 11.30 -3.38
C PHE A 79 8.59 11.84 -2.13
N GLY A 80 8.42 13.16 -2.02
CA GLY A 80 7.82 13.80 -0.84
C GLY A 80 6.32 13.56 -0.74
N HIS A 81 5.60 13.66 -1.84
CA HIS A 81 4.15 13.44 -1.89
C HIS A 81 3.83 12.01 -2.33
N PHE A 82 3.95 11.71 -3.61
CA PHE A 82 3.55 10.42 -4.17
C PHE A 82 4.22 9.23 -3.48
N GLY A 83 5.55 9.22 -3.38
CA GLY A 83 6.31 8.10 -2.80
C GLY A 83 6.05 7.90 -1.31
N ALA A 84 6.01 8.99 -0.54
CA ALA A 84 5.72 8.93 0.89
C ALA A 84 4.32 8.37 1.16
N PHE A 85 3.31 8.82 0.41
CA PHE A 85 1.95 8.28 0.52
C PHE A 85 1.81 6.87 -0.05
N MET A 86 2.58 6.50 -1.07
CA MET A 86 2.67 5.13 -1.54
C MET A 86 3.18 4.20 -0.44
N PHE A 87 4.21 4.60 0.29
CA PHE A 87 4.74 3.85 1.42
C PHE A 87 3.75 3.79 2.59
N LEU A 88 3.10 4.91 2.94
CA LEU A 88 2.02 4.92 3.92
C LEU A 88 0.88 3.98 3.52
N GLY A 89 0.45 4.01 2.26
CA GLY A 89 -0.61 3.14 1.73
C GLY A 89 -0.29 1.65 1.87
N ALA A 90 0.96 1.26 1.61
CA ALA A 90 1.42 -0.11 1.79
C ALA A 90 1.33 -0.55 3.26
N VAL A 91 1.92 0.23 4.17
CA VAL A 91 1.99 -0.11 5.60
C VAL A 91 0.60 -0.04 6.25
N ALA A 92 -0.20 0.97 5.94
CA ALA A 92 -1.56 1.11 6.45
C ALA A 92 -2.48 -0.03 5.96
N SER A 93 -2.40 -0.41 4.68
CA SER A 93 -3.19 -1.53 4.14
C SER A 93 -2.90 -2.83 4.89
N VAL A 94 -1.63 -3.14 5.16
CA VAL A 94 -1.24 -4.30 5.99
C VAL A 94 -1.80 -4.15 7.40
N THR A 95 -1.71 -2.96 8.00
CA THR A 95 -2.22 -2.70 9.35
C THR A 95 -3.72 -2.99 9.42
N PHE A 96 -4.54 -2.38 8.57
CA PHE A 96 -5.99 -2.59 8.56
C PHE A 96 -6.34 -4.06 8.33
N MET A 97 -5.63 -4.75 7.43
CA MET A 97 -5.83 -6.18 7.17
C MET A 97 -5.48 -7.07 8.37
N LEU A 98 -4.41 -6.77 9.08
CA LEU A 98 -4.01 -7.53 10.29
C LEU A 98 -5.05 -7.37 11.42
N PHE A 99 -5.70 -6.20 11.53
CA PHE A 99 -6.74 -5.95 12.52
C PHE A 99 -8.12 -6.48 12.10
N SER A 100 -8.33 -6.81 10.83
CA SER A 100 -9.59 -7.39 10.36
C SER A 100 -9.79 -8.82 10.87
N LYS A 101 -11.07 -9.24 10.97
CA LYS A 101 -11.45 -10.63 11.23
C LYS A 101 -11.24 -11.47 9.96
N ASP A 102 -11.16 -12.81 10.13
CA ASP A 102 -10.99 -13.74 9.03
C ASP A 102 -12.32 -13.99 8.26
N SER A 103 -13.00 -12.92 7.85
CA SER A 103 -14.17 -12.98 6.99
C SER A 103 -14.03 -12.00 5.83
N THR A 104 -14.58 -12.33 4.67
CA THR A 104 -14.53 -11.48 3.47
C THR A 104 -15.13 -10.10 3.74
N ARG A 105 -16.26 -10.03 4.46
CA ARG A 105 -16.89 -8.73 4.82
C ARG A 105 -15.97 -7.87 5.67
N SER A 106 -15.33 -8.45 6.70
CA SER A 106 -14.41 -7.69 7.57
C SER A 106 -13.18 -7.19 6.81
N ARG A 107 -12.68 -7.95 5.86
CA ARG A 107 -11.53 -7.56 5.05
C ARG A 107 -11.90 -6.49 4.03
N LEU A 108 -13.08 -6.57 3.40
CA LEU A 108 -13.60 -5.49 2.55
C LEU A 108 -13.80 -4.20 3.34
N ALA A 109 -14.36 -4.28 4.55
CA ALA A 109 -14.48 -3.12 5.43
C ALA A 109 -13.11 -2.54 5.82
N ALA A 110 -12.10 -3.39 6.05
CA ALA A 110 -10.73 -2.95 6.33
C ALA A 110 -10.12 -2.16 5.15
N PHE A 111 -10.35 -2.59 3.91
CA PHE A 111 -9.94 -1.82 2.73
C PHE A 111 -10.69 -0.51 2.60
N GLY A 112 -12.00 -0.50 2.84
CA GLY A 112 -12.79 0.73 2.85
C GLY A 112 -12.28 1.73 3.91
N MET A 113 -11.99 1.24 5.12
CA MET A 113 -11.41 2.07 6.19
C MET A 113 -10.00 2.57 5.82
N ALA A 114 -9.16 1.73 5.21
CA ALA A 114 -7.85 2.15 4.74
C ALA A 114 -7.96 3.25 3.68
N ALA A 115 -8.91 3.13 2.74
CA ALA A 115 -9.16 4.14 1.71
C ALA A 115 -9.62 5.48 2.31
N VAL A 116 -10.60 5.45 3.22
CA VAL A 116 -11.05 6.66 3.93
C VAL A 116 -9.93 7.28 4.74
N PHE A 117 -9.15 6.48 5.44
CA PHE A 117 -7.99 6.95 6.20
C PHE A 117 -6.98 7.66 5.29
N GLY A 118 -6.59 7.06 4.16
CA GLY A 118 -5.62 7.65 3.24
C GLY A 118 -6.08 8.98 2.66
N PHE A 119 -7.33 9.05 2.21
CA PHE A 119 -7.92 10.30 1.73
C PHE A 119 -7.95 11.39 2.81
N SER A 120 -8.45 11.05 4.00
CA SER A 120 -8.53 12.00 5.12
C SER A 120 -7.15 12.48 5.55
N PHE A 121 -6.16 11.60 5.51
CA PHE A 121 -4.79 11.94 5.88
C PHE A 121 -4.11 12.82 4.83
N ALA A 122 -4.34 12.59 3.52
CA ALA A 122 -3.88 13.48 2.46
C ALA A 122 -4.47 14.90 2.61
N CYS A 123 -5.76 15.00 2.89
CA CYS A 123 -6.37 16.31 3.19
C CYS A 123 -5.79 16.95 4.45
N LEU A 124 -5.50 16.18 5.49
CA LEU A 124 -4.92 16.69 6.73
C LEU A 124 -3.52 17.25 6.52
N THR A 125 -2.65 16.54 5.79
CA THR A 125 -1.28 17.00 5.53
C THR A 125 -1.26 18.32 4.76
N GLU A 126 -2.16 18.49 3.78
CA GLU A 126 -2.30 19.74 3.04
C GLU A 126 -2.91 20.87 3.90
N LEU A 127 -3.86 20.56 4.77
CA LEU A 127 -4.38 21.53 5.72
C LEU A 127 -3.27 22.05 6.65
N LEU A 128 -2.36 21.18 7.11
CA LEU A 128 -1.21 21.57 7.93
C LEU A 128 -0.21 22.46 7.19
N GLN A 129 -0.22 22.48 5.85
CA GLN A 129 0.63 23.34 5.02
C GLN A 129 0.00 24.70 4.72
N THR A 130 -1.21 24.98 5.22
CA THR A 130 -1.80 26.32 5.11
C THR A 130 -1.06 27.34 5.96
N ASP A 131 -1.19 28.62 5.61
CA ASP A 131 -0.61 29.75 6.37
C ASP A 131 -1.10 29.82 7.82
N LEU A 132 -2.14 29.06 8.18
CA LEU A 132 -2.61 28.94 9.56
C LEU A 132 -1.62 28.20 10.48
N PHE A 133 -0.85 27.27 9.92
CA PHE A 133 0.03 26.38 10.68
C PHE A 133 1.49 26.51 10.26
N THR A 134 1.77 26.93 9.02
CA THR A 134 3.11 26.91 8.44
C THR A 134 3.35 28.15 7.60
N THR A 135 4.50 28.79 7.77
CA THR A 135 4.87 29.99 7.00
C THR A 135 5.56 29.62 5.67
N GLY A 136 5.24 30.36 4.61
CA GLY A 136 5.91 30.22 3.31
C GLY A 136 5.57 28.92 2.55
N ARG A 137 4.46 28.29 2.91
CA ARG A 137 3.86 27.14 2.17
C ARG A 137 2.42 27.47 1.83
N GLY A 138 1.92 26.88 0.77
CA GLY A 138 0.51 26.96 0.40
C GLY A 138 -0.06 25.57 0.23
N ALA A 139 -1.25 25.32 0.77
CA ALA A 139 -1.98 24.07 0.49
C ALA A 139 -2.34 24.01 -1.00
N SER A 140 -2.17 22.86 -1.60
CA SER A 140 -2.42 22.61 -2.99
C SER A 140 -3.37 21.42 -3.18
N PHE A 141 -4.44 21.64 -3.92
CA PHE A 141 -5.33 20.53 -4.27
C PHE A 141 -4.64 19.48 -5.15
N ASP A 142 -3.69 19.90 -5.99
CA ASP A 142 -2.87 18.99 -6.80
C ASP A 142 -1.99 18.09 -5.93
N ASP A 143 -1.52 18.57 -4.78
CA ASP A 143 -0.74 17.78 -3.85
C ASP A 143 -1.64 16.75 -3.14
N VAL A 144 -2.88 17.11 -2.75
CA VAL A 144 -3.87 16.11 -2.27
C VAL A 144 -4.10 15.02 -3.30
N ILE A 145 -4.25 15.36 -4.59
CA ILE A 145 -4.45 14.38 -5.66
C ILE A 145 -3.21 13.48 -5.80
N THR A 146 -2.02 14.05 -5.73
CA THR A 146 -0.74 13.33 -5.83
C THR A 146 -0.56 12.35 -4.68
N ASP A 147 -0.84 12.79 -3.46
CA ASP A 147 -0.84 11.98 -2.24
C ASP A 147 -1.84 10.83 -2.33
N CYS A 148 -3.06 11.13 -2.75
CA CYS A 148 -4.10 10.12 -2.99
C CYS A 148 -3.68 9.10 -4.05
N ARG A 149 -3.10 9.52 -5.16
CA ARG A 149 -2.61 8.61 -6.21
C ARG A 149 -1.56 7.64 -5.64
N GLY A 150 -0.56 8.15 -4.92
CA GLY A 150 0.46 7.31 -4.28
C GLY A 150 -0.17 6.30 -3.33
N TYR A 151 -1.03 6.76 -2.44
CA TYR A 151 -1.70 5.92 -1.45
C TYR A 151 -2.59 4.84 -2.09
N PHE A 152 -3.48 5.24 -3.01
CA PHE A 152 -4.45 4.32 -3.60
C PHE A 152 -3.83 3.30 -4.54
N ILE A 153 -2.74 3.60 -5.23
CA ILE A 153 -2.03 2.60 -6.04
C ILE A 153 -1.62 1.41 -5.18
N THR A 154 -0.99 1.65 -4.04
CA THR A 154 -0.57 0.55 -3.15
C THR A 154 -1.75 -0.13 -2.45
N CYS A 155 -2.77 0.63 -2.06
CA CYS A 155 -3.99 0.06 -1.49
C CYS A 155 -4.67 -0.90 -2.49
N LEU A 156 -4.80 -0.50 -3.76
CA LEU A 156 -5.38 -1.31 -4.83
C LEU A 156 -4.52 -2.53 -5.16
N LEU A 157 -3.20 -2.39 -5.20
CA LEU A 157 -2.29 -3.53 -5.40
C LEU A 157 -2.44 -4.57 -4.28
N PHE A 158 -2.50 -4.12 -3.02
CA PHE A 158 -2.76 -5.00 -1.88
C PHE A 158 -4.12 -5.71 -1.98
N PHE A 159 -5.16 -4.98 -2.36
CA PHE A 159 -6.49 -5.54 -2.59
C PHE A 159 -6.46 -6.59 -3.70
N ALA A 160 -5.82 -6.30 -4.84
CA ALA A 160 -5.72 -7.21 -5.97
C ALA A 160 -4.99 -8.51 -5.60
N VAL A 161 -3.84 -8.40 -4.91
CA VAL A 161 -3.07 -9.57 -4.43
C VAL A 161 -3.90 -10.40 -3.45
N TRP A 162 -4.58 -9.76 -2.51
CA TRP A 162 -5.44 -10.47 -1.57
C TRP A 162 -6.61 -11.17 -2.27
N PHE A 163 -7.26 -10.49 -3.21
CA PHE A 163 -8.39 -11.05 -3.97
C PHE A 163 -7.94 -12.23 -4.83
N ALA A 164 -6.80 -12.11 -5.51
CA ALA A 164 -6.20 -13.20 -6.27
C ALA A 164 -5.90 -14.41 -5.37
N ALA A 165 -5.37 -14.20 -4.17
CA ALA A 165 -5.10 -15.27 -3.20
C ALA A 165 -6.39 -15.99 -2.75
N ILE A 166 -7.53 -15.28 -2.64
CA ILE A 166 -8.83 -15.90 -2.36
C ILE A 166 -9.27 -16.79 -3.53
N ILE A 167 -9.21 -16.26 -4.74
CA ILE A 167 -9.61 -17.04 -5.95
C ILE A 167 -8.77 -18.31 -6.04
N LEU A 168 -7.45 -18.20 -5.91
CA LEU A 168 -6.55 -19.35 -5.96
C LEU A 168 -6.87 -20.40 -4.90
N LYS A 169 -7.17 -19.96 -3.65
CA LYS A 169 -7.61 -20.89 -2.59
C LYS A 169 -8.90 -21.61 -2.95
N HIS A 170 -9.89 -20.92 -3.51
CA HIS A 170 -11.14 -21.52 -3.93
C HIS A 170 -10.96 -22.53 -5.07
N VAL A 171 -10.14 -22.18 -6.07
CA VAL A 171 -9.82 -23.08 -7.18
C VAL A 171 -9.08 -24.33 -6.69
N ALA A 172 -8.10 -24.16 -5.81
CA ALA A 172 -7.36 -25.28 -5.22
C ALA A 172 -8.27 -26.19 -4.38
N ALA A 173 -9.18 -25.61 -3.58
CA ALA A 173 -10.15 -26.37 -2.80
C ALA A 173 -11.10 -27.19 -3.72
N LYS A 174 -11.61 -26.57 -4.79
CA LYS A 174 -12.48 -27.24 -5.77
C LYS A 174 -11.76 -28.41 -6.45
N ARG A 175 -10.49 -28.21 -6.84
CA ARG A 175 -9.68 -29.30 -7.44
C ARG A 175 -9.47 -30.46 -6.48
N ARG A 176 -9.14 -30.18 -5.21
CA ARG A 176 -8.98 -31.22 -4.18
C ARG A 176 -10.27 -32.01 -3.95
N TYR A 177 -11.40 -31.29 -3.87
CA TYR A 177 -12.70 -31.92 -3.71
C TYR A 177 -13.06 -32.83 -4.90
N GLY A 178 -12.82 -32.38 -6.13
CA GLY A 178 -12.99 -33.19 -7.34
C GLY A 178 -12.13 -34.46 -7.36
N ALA A 179 -10.86 -34.32 -6.95
CA ALA A 179 -9.96 -35.47 -6.86
C ALA A 179 -10.41 -36.51 -5.80
N LEU A 180 -10.91 -36.04 -4.65
CA LEU A 180 -11.46 -36.93 -3.61
C LEU A 180 -12.71 -37.65 -4.07
N LEU A 181 -13.62 -36.99 -4.79
CA LEU A 181 -14.82 -37.64 -5.35
C LEU A 181 -14.45 -38.69 -6.39
N SER A 182 -13.48 -38.41 -7.26
CA SER A 182 -13.02 -39.35 -8.27
C SER A 182 -12.35 -40.59 -7.65
N SER A 183 -11.56 -40.42 -6.58
CA SER A 183 -10.97 -41.55 -5.87
C SER A 183 -12.01 -42.36 -5.12
N ALA A 184 -12.97 -41.72 -4.47
CA ALA A 184 -14.06 -42.43 -3.80
C ALA A 184 -14.93 -43.24 -4.76
N ALA A 185 -15.22 -42.70 -5.95
CA ALA A 185 -15.95 -43.42 -7.01
C ALA A 185 -15.15 -44.61 -7.56
N ALA A 186 -13.82 -44.49 -7.68
CA ALA A 186 -12.95 -45.59 -8.08
C ALA A 186 -12.93 -46.71 -7.04
N ASP A 187 -12.83 -46.37 -5.74
CA ASP A 187 -12.85 -47.34 -4.62
C ASP A 187 -14.21 -48.06 -4.51
N GLU A 188 -15.32 -47.38 -4.78
CA GLU A 188 -16.65 -47.96 -4.79
C GLU A 188 -16.81 -48.92 -5.96
N TYR A 189 -16.26 -48.55 -7.11
CA TYR A 189 -16.26 -49.42 -8.32
C TYR A 189 -15.43 -50.71 -8.11
N GLU A 190 -14.29 -50.64 -7.43
CA GLU A 190 -13.49 -51.85 -7.12
C GLU A 190 -14.16 -52.74 -6.08
N ARG A 191 -14.99 -52.21 -5.18
CA ARG A 191 -15.66 -52.96 -4.12
C ARG A 191 -16.91 -53.71 -4.61
N ASP A 192 -17.61 -53.20 -5.62
CA ASP A 192 -18.80 -53.82 -6.18
C ASP A 192 -18.74 -53.90 -7.71
N PRO A 193 -18.00 -54.89 -8.27
CA PRO A 193 -17.98 -55.13 -9.71
C PRO A 193 -19.31 -55.51 -10.32
N SER A 194 -20.30 -55.95 -9.50
CA SER A 194 -21.61 -56.38 -9.98
C SER A 194 -22.53 -55.19 -10.39
N ALA A 195 -22.14 -53.96 -10.09
CA ALA A 195 -22.87 -52.77 -10.57
C ALA A 195 -22.71 -52.51 -12.07
N GLN A 196 -21.79 -53.20 -12.75
CA GLN A 196 -21.56 -53.07 -14.19
C GLN A 196 -22.69 -53.72 -15.05
N ASP A 197 -23.35 -54.77 -14.57
CA ASP A 197 -24.34 -55.51 -15.35
C ASP A 197 -25.75 -54.85 -15.33
N LYS A 198 -25.92 -53.71 -14.68
CA LYS A 198 -27.22 -53.06 -14.49
C LYS A 198 -27.36 -51.70 -15.20
N ALA A 199 -26.33 -51.21 -15.90
CA ALA A 199 -26.36 -50.00 -16.70
C ALA A 199 -26.37 -50.28 -18.18
#